data_08b2e0a79237101167a87d1ddc5a9023
#
_entry.id   08b2e0a79237101167a87d1ddc5a9023
#
_cell.length_a   1.000
_cell.length_b   1.000
_cell.length_c   1.000
_cell.angle_alpha   90.00
_cell.angle_beta   90.00
_cell.angle_gamma   90.00
#
_symmetry.space_group_name_H-M   'P 1'
#
loop_
_entity.id
_entity.type
_entity.pdbx_description
1 polymer ?
#
loop_
_entity_poly.entity_id
_entity_poly.type
_entity_poly.pdbx_seq_one_letter_code
_entity_poly.pdbx_strand_id
1 'polypeptide(L)'
;MRVEGLPTEDELIRLVDEARARGDDKIVVETTHEAGDAWIRAGFLETVRTLEAPLEAIEQHLAAPKDPSLGSIHIQTDDVDAVVRAVRQFVPRLPGGSQGSVVLPPEDGWTAVYDELGDREPEMLRRLAKEISDRMGAFVISIGIEEGAVVRYVALERGRVVDEYLSVPEHYGELPPGEVIALGANPRLMARLTGADPEAVRSVARTASTPAELPPPGELLASLARLFAIGRGAFGYGRAASADGAIELPR
;
A
#
# COMPACT_ATOMS: atom_id res chain seq x y z
N MET A 1 -7.32 -0.30 -28.66
CA MET A 1 -6.42 0.79 -28.18
C MET A 1 -5.26 0.12 -27.47
N ARG A 2 -4.02 0.62 -27.61
CA ARG A 2 -2.86 0.04 -26.94
C ARG A 2 -2.57 0.85 -25.67
N VAL A 3 -2.58 0.22 -24.51
CA VAL A 3 -2.26 0.82 -23.23
C VAL A 3 -1.02 0.12 -22.68
N GLU A 4 -0.01 0.89 -22.30
CA GLU A 4 1.21 0.39 -21.70
C GLU A 4 1.13 0.59 -20.17
N GLY A 5 1.17 -0.50 -19.41
CA GLY A 5 1.18 -0.49 -17.95
C GLY A 5 -0.10 -0.96 -17.26
N LEU A 6 -0.16 -0.75 -15.95
CA LEU A 6 -1.31 -1.08 -15.10
C LEU A 6 -2.43 -0.03 -15.29
N PRO A 7 -3.71 -0.45 -15.32
CA PRO A 7 -4.81 0.51 -15.43
C PRO A 7 -4.94 1.31 -14.14
N THR A 8 -4.92 2.64 -14.27
CA THR A 8 -5.34 3.53 -13.19
C THR A 8 -6.86 3.74 -13.26
N GLU A 9 -7.47 4.16 -12.16
CA GLU A 9 -8.90 4.47 -12.12
C GLU A 9 -9.27 5.57 -13.12
N ASP A 10 -8.44 6.61 -13.22
CA ASP A 10 -8.64 7.71 -14.16
C ASP A 10 -8.58 7.23 -15.63
N GLU A 11 -7.71 6.28 -15.92
CA GLU A 11 -7.65 5.66 -17.25
C GLU A 11 -8.88 4.84 -17.56
N LEU A 12 -9.39 4.04 -16.60
CA LEU A 12 -10.62 3.27 -16.78
C LEU A 12 -11.83 4.20 -16.99
N ILE A 13 -11.96 5.27 -16.20
CA ILE A 13 -13.02 6.27 -16.37
C ILE A 13 -12.96 6.89 -17.77
N ARG A 14 -11.79 7.36 -18.18
CA ARG A 14 -11.59 7.93 -19.53
C ARG A 14 -11.97 6.94 -20.62
N LEU A 15 -11.58 5.67 -20.49
CA LEU A 15 -11.87 4.63 -21.47
C LEU A 15 -13.38 4.37 -21.61
N VAL A 16 -14.08 4.35 -20.46
CA VAL A 16 -15.54 4.17 -20.43
C VAL A 16 -16.22 5.36 -21.11
N ASP A 17 -15.83 6.59 -20.80
CA ASP A 17 -16.41 7.79 -21.41
C ASP A 17 -16.18 7.85 -22.92
N GLU A 18 -14.96 7.51 -23.37
CA GLU A 18 -14.63 7.45 -24.80
C GLU A 18 -15.43 6.36 -25.53
N ALA A 19 -15.61 5.18 -24.92
CA ALA A 19 -16.38 4.09 -25.50
C ALA A 19 -17.85 4.45 -25.60
N ARG A 20 -18.43 5.05 -24.55
CA ARG A 20 -19.81 5.54 -24.55
C ARG A 20 -20.06 6.61 -25.63
N ALA A 21 -19.12 7.55 -25.75
CA ALA A 21 -19.20 8.60 -26.77
C ALA A 21 -19.20 8.05 -28.20
N ARG A 22 -18.58 6.88 -28.43
CA ARG A 22 -18.59 6.18 -29.70
C ARG A 22 -19.77 5.21 -29.89
N GLY A 23 -20.53 4.95 -28.81
CA GLY A 23 -21.59 3.95 -28.82
C GLY A 23 -21.08 2.50 -28.76
N ASP A 24 -19.86 2.29 -28.28
CA ASP A 24 -19.29 0.97 -28.11
C ASP A 24 -19.91 0.30 -26.84
N ASP A 25 -20.16 -0.99 -26.91
CA ASP A 25 -20.66 -1.80 -25.78
C ASP A 25 -19.55 -2.55 -25.04
N LYS A 26 -18.32 -2.48 -25.57
CA LYS A 26 -17.14 -3.10 -24.99
C LYS A 26 -15.87 -2.29 -25.24
N ILE A 27 -14.89 -2.50 -24.38
CA ILE A 27 -13.54 -1.96 -24.51
C ILE A 27 -12.57 -3.10 -24.77
N VAL A 28 -11.68 -2.92 -25.75
CA VAL A 28 -10.63 -3.88 -26.12
C VAL A 28 -9.28 -3.21 -25.89
N VAL A 29 -8.44 -3.85 -25.09
CA VAL A 29 -7.10 -3.35 -24.73
C VAL A 29 -6.05 -4.37 -25.12
N GLU A 30 -5.01 -3.92 -25.82
CA GLU A 30 -3.78 -4.70 -26.04
C GLU A 30 -2.78 -4.30 -24.96
N THR A 31 -2.33 -5.26 -24.17
CA THR A 31 -1.40 -5.02 -23.05
C THR A 31 -0.27 -6.04 -23.04
N THR A 32 0.76 -5.78 -22.23
CA THR A 32 1.83 -6.73 -21.97
C THR A 32 1.35 -7.81 -21.01
N HIS A 33 2.01 -8.97 -21.01
CA HIS A 33 1.65 -10.08 -20.12
C HIS A 33 1.71 -9.67 -18.63
N GLU A 34 2.66 -8.83 -18.25
CA GLU A 34 2.85 -8.36 -16.87
C GLU A 34 1.71 -7.46 -16.35
N ALA A 35 1.00 -6.77 -17.23
CA ALA A 35 -0.13 -5.92 -16.86
C ALA A 35 -1.49 -6.63 -16.98
N GLY A 36 -1.52 -7.85 -17.54
CA GLY A 36 -2.75 -8.57 -17.84
C GLY A 36 -3.65 -8.81 -16.63
N ASP A 37 -3.08 -9.22 -15.49
CA ASP A 37 -3.83 -9.55 -14.29
C ASP A 37 -4.58 -8.36 -13.69
N ALA A 38 -4.01 -7.15 -13.80
CA ALA A 38 -4.68 -5.95 -13.33
C ALA A 38 -5.91 -5.61 -14.19
N TRP A 39 -5.80 -5.81 -15.52
CA TRP A 39 -6.93 -5.64 -16.44
C TRP A 39 -8.02 -6.69 -16.21
N ILE A 40 -7.64 -7.93 -15.90
CA ILE A 40 -8.60 -9.00 -15.56
C ILE A 40 -9.39 -8.61 -14.29
N ARG A 41 -8.73 -8.07 -13.25
CA ARG A 41 -9.43 -7.59 -12.05
C ARG A 41 -10.40 -6.44 -12.33
N ALA A 42 -10.09 -5.60 -13.32
CA ALA A 42 -11.00 -4.54 -13.79
C ALA A 42 -12.16 -5.07 -14.67
N GLY A 43 -12.32 -6.39 -14.80
CA GLY A 43 -13.42 -7.02 -15.52
C GLY A 43 -13.12 -7.38 -16.98
N PHE A 44 -11.86 -7.30 -17.40
CA PHE A 44 -11.45 -7.74 -18.74
C PHE A 44 -11.26 -9.26 -18.79
N LEU A 45 -11.64 -9.86 -19.91
CA LEU A 45 -11.41 -11.29 -20.20
C LEU A 45 -10.27 -11.43 -21.20
N GLU A 46 -9.34 -12.35 -20.94
CA GLU A 46 -8.25 -12.64 -21.86
C GLU A 46 -8.76 -13.47 -23.05
N THR A 47 -8.63 -12.93 -24.24
CA THR A 47 -8.87 -13.63 -25.52
C THR A 47 -7.61 -13.54 -26.36
N VAL A 48 -6.71 -14.51 -26.22
CA VAL A 48 -5.46 -14.71 -27.03
C VAL A 48 -4.42 -13.60 -26.87
N ARG A 49 -4.27 -12.67 -26.20
CA ARG A 49 -3.45 -11.46 -26.02
C ARG A 49 -4.26 -10.15 -26.09
N THR A 50 -5.58 -10.28 -26.12
CA THR A 50 -6.49 -9.14 -26.10
C THR A 50 -7.38 -9.29 -24.89
N LEU A 51 -7.50 -8.25 -24.06
CA LEU A 51 -8.42 -8.21 -22.94
C LEU A 51 -9.67 -7.45 -23.36
N GLU A 52 -10.84 -8.05 -23.14
CA GLU A 52 -12.14 -7.45 -23.41
C GLU A 52 -12.96 -7.40 -22.13
N ALA A 53 -13.65 -6.28 -21.90
CA ALA A 53 -14.62 -6.19 -20.83
C ALA A 53 -15.90 -5.50 -21.32
N PRO A 54 -17.10 -5.99 -20.94
CA PRO A 54 -18.34 -5.24 -21.08
C PRO A 54 -18.23 -3.93 -20.29
N LEU A 55 -18.78 -2.83 -20.83
CA LEU A 55 -18.80 -1.53 -20.12
C LEU A 55 -19.40 -1.66 -18.72
N GLU A 56 -20.52 -2.40 -18.62
CA GLU A 56 -21.21 -2.65 -17.35
C GLU A 56 -20.29 -3.28 -16.28
N ALA A 57 -19.40 -4.20 -16.67
CA ALA A 57 -18.46 -4.83 -15.73
C ALA A 57 -17.42 -3.83 -15.22
N ILE A 58 -16.94 -2.93 -16.09
CA ILE A 58 -16.01 -1.87 -15.70
C ILE A 58 -16.71 -0.86 -14.78
N GLU A 59 -17.94 -0.47 -15.14
CA GLU A 59 -18.74 0.46 -14.33
C GLU A 59 -19.06 -0.12 -12.96
N GLN A 60 -19.39 -1.41 -12.86
CA GLN A 60 -19.59 -2.10 -11.58
C GLN A 60 -18.29 -2.10 -10.75
N HIS A 61 -17.14 -2.33 -11.37
CA HIS A 61 -15.84 -2.25 -10.70
C HIS A 61 -15.54 -0.84 -10.16
N LEU A 62 -15.82 0.21 -10.97
CA LEU A 62 -15.61 1.60 -10.58
C LEU A 62 -16.63 2.07 -9.52
N ALA A 63 -17.87 1.58 -9.57
CA ALA A 63 -18.93 1.91 -8.63
C ALA A 63 -18.88 1.08 -7.33
N ALA A 64 -18.13 -0.02 -7.31
CA ALA A 64 -17.98 -0.82 -6.10
C ALA A 64 -17.35 0.04 -4.99
N PRO A 65 -17.95 0.09 -3.78
CA PRO A 65 -17.30 0.75 -2.66
C PRO A 65 -15.93 0.08 -2.46
N LYS A 66 -14.87 0.83 -2.73
CA LYS A 66 -13.54 0.40 -2.34
C LYS A 66 -13.49 0.49 -0.83
N ASP A 67 -13.33 -0.63 -0.16
CA ASP A 67 -13.06 -0.62 1.27
C ASP A 67 -11.81 0.23 1.50
N PRO A 68 -11.84 1.15 2.48
CA PRO A 68 -10.81 2.15 2.60
C PRO A 68 -9.46 1.49 2.87
N SER A 69 -8.50 1.81 2.03
CA SER A 69 -7.09 1.58 2.35
C SER A 69 -6.67 2.59 3.40
N LEU A 70 -5.69 2.26 4.20
CA LEU A 70 -5.02 3.19 5.09
C LEU A 70 -3.55 2.78 5.24
N GLY A 71 -2.70 3.76 5.45
CA GLY A 71 -1.28 3.46 5.60
C GLY A 71 -0.50 4.49 6.36
N SER A 72 0.59 4.04 6.94
CA SER A 72 1.52 4.88 7.71
C SER A 72 2.96 4.46 7.48
N ILE A 73 3.87 5.40 7.69
CA ILE A 73 5.32 5.18 7.61
C ILE A 73 5.90 5.53 8.98
N HIS A 74 6.67 4.62 9.54
CA HIS A 74 7.32 4.77 10.83
C HIS A 74 8.83 4.72 10.63
N ILE A 75 9.50 5.79 11.05
CA ILE A 75 10.94 5.99 10.93
C ILE A 75 11.55 5.87 12.32
N GLN A 76 12.54 5.02 12.49
CA GLN A 76 13.23 4.86 13.76
C GLN A 76 14.20 6.04 13.98
N THR A 77 13.66 7.15 14.45
CA THR A 77 14.38 8.40 14.72
C THR A 77 13.57 9.34 15.60
N ASP A 78 14.26 10.17 16.37
CA ASP A 78 13.68 11.29 17.12
C ASP A 78 13.88 12.64 16.39
N ASP A 79 14.58 12.67 15.25
CA ASP A 79 14.81 13.89 14.46
C ASP A 79 13.62 14.20 13.56
N VAL A 80 12.57 14.78 14.15
CA VAL A 80 11.35 15.18 13.46
C VAL A 80 11.63 16.17 12.32
N ASP A 81 12.57 17.08 12.52
CA ASP A 81 12.91 18.09 11.50
C ASP A 81 13.52 17.45 10.26
N ALA A 82 14.36 16.42 10.42
CA ALA A 82 14.89 15.67 9.30
C ALA A 82 13.78 14.93 8.54
N VAL A 83 12.81 14.34 9.26
CA VAL A 83 11.64 13.68 8.65
C VAL A 83 10.80 14.68 7.87
N VAL A 84 10.47 15.83 8.47
CA VAL A 84 9.71 16.92 7.82
C VAL A 84 10.42 17.38 6.52
N ARG A 85 11.74 17.58 6.58
CA ARG A 85 12.50 17.95 5.37
C ARG A 85 12.45 16.88 4.28
N ALA A 86 12.55 15.61 4.66
CA ALA A 86 12.46 14.50 3.71
C ALA A 86 11.07 14.44 3.06
N VAL A 87 9.99 14.49 3.84
CA VAL A 87 8.61 14.51 3.34
C VAL A 87 8.38 15.66 2.37
N ARG A 88 8.73 16.89 2.74
CA ARG A 88 8.63 18.07 1.87
C ARG A 88 9.41 17.95 0.56
N GLN A 89 10.50 17.20 0.57
CA GLN A 89 11.33 17.00 -0.63
C GLN A 89 10.71 15.98 -1.58
N PHE A 90 10.09 14.90 -1.06
CA PHE A 90 9.69 13.76 -1.87
C PHE A 90 8.21 13.75 -2.25
N VAL A 91 7.31 14.17 -1.37
CA VAL A 91 5.86 14.18 -1.64
C VAL A 91 5.50 14.93 -2.93
N PRO A 92 6.05 16.11 -3.24
CA PRO A 92 5.73 16.80 -4.49
C PRO A 92 6.18 16.07 -5.76
N ARG A 93 6.99 15.02 -5.64
CA ARG A 93 7.51 14.21 -6.75
C ARG A 93 6.75 12.91 -6.93
N LEU A 94 5.85 12.58 -6.00
CA LEU A 94 4.99 11.40 -6.13
C LEU A 94 3.96 11.64 -7.23
N PRO A 95 3.79 10.70 -8.16
CA PRO A 95 2.67 10.75 -9.10
C PRO A 95 1.34 10.63 -8.32
N GLY A 96 0.25 11.14 -8.86
CA GLY A 96 -1.07 11.05 -8.23
C GLY A 96 -1.48 12.26 -7.38
N GLY A 97 -0.53 13.12 -6.99
CA GLY A 97 -0.79 14.39 -6.31
C GLY A 97 -1.42 14.24 -4.92
N SER A 98 -0.58 14.19 -3.89
CA SER A 98 -1.04 14.21 -2.49
C SER A 98 -1.74 15.54 -2.15
N GLN A 99 -2.75 15.49 -1.30
CA GLN A 99 -3.43 16.68 -0.74
C GLN A 99 -2.71 17.21 0.50
N GLY A 100 -1.84 16.43 1.11
CA GLY A 100 -1.04 16.82 2.24
C GLY A 100 -0.47 15.62 3.00
N SER A 101 0.50 15.92 3.84
CA SER A 101 1.13 14.95 4.74
C SER A 101 1.05 15.42 6.18
N VAL A 102 1.12 14.48 7.10
CA VAL A 102 1.19 14.73 8.55
C VAL A 102 2.39 14.01 9.13
N VAL A 103 3.17 14.70 9.92
CA VAL A 103 4.25 14.10 10.71
C VAL A 103 3.85 14.19 12.18
N LEU A 104 3.84 13.04 12.86
CA LEU A 104 3.60 12.99 14.30
C LEU A 104 4.94 12.91 15.07
N PRO A 105 5.01 13.56 16.25
CA PRO A 105 6.21 13.52 17.08
C PRO A 105 6.57 12.08 17.48
N PRO A 106 7.83 11.83 17.85
CA PRO A 106 8.30 10.49 18.18
C PRO A 106 7.55 9.92 19.39
N GLU A 107 7.20 8.65 19.26
CA GLU A 107 6.64 7.81 20.31
C GLU A 107 7.38 6.48 20.28
N ASP A 108 7.92 6.03 21.41
CA ASP A 108 8.72 4.81 21.53
C ASP A 108 9.91 4.71 20.53
N GLY A 109 10.50 5.86 20.19
CA GLY A 109 11.63 5.96 19.25
C GLY A 109 11.23 5.96 17.77
N TRP A 110 9.94 6.10 17.47
CA TRP A 110 9.41 6.13 16.10
C TRP A 110 8.73 7.46 15.79
N THR A 111 9.21 8.15 14.77
CA THR A 111 8.51 9.29 14.15
C THR A 111 7.59 8.75 13.05
N ALA A 112 6.33 9.14 13.06
CA ALA A 112 5.34 8.64 12.12
C ALA A 112 5.00 9.67 11.03
N VAL A 113 4.81 9.20 9.80
CA VAL A 113 4.40 9.99 8.63
C VAL A 113 3.14 9.37 8.02
N TYR A 114 2.19 10.21 7.73
CA TYR A 114 0.95 9.87 7.04
C TYR A 114 0.80 10.80 5.85
N ASP A 115 0.44 10.25 4.71
CA ASP A 115 0.19 11.01 3.50
C ASP A 115 -1.17 10.61 2.92
N GLU A 116 -1.97 11.58 2.52
CA GLU A 116 -3.32 11.31 2.01
C GLU A 116 -3.29 10.40 0.78
N LEU A 117 -2.29 10.57 -0.08
CA LEU A 117 -2.09 9.70 -1.23
C LEU A 117 -1.78 8.25 -0.81
N GLY A 118 -1.09 8.05 0.32
CA GLY A 118 -0.79 6.73 0.87
C GLY A 118 -2.04 5.94 1.31
N ASP A 119 -3.10 6.62 1.73
CA ASP A 119 -4.38 5.99 2.05
C ASP A 119 -5.17 5.60 0.79
N ARG A 120 -4.92 6.25 -0.36
CA ARG A 120 -5.57 5.95 -1.65
C ARG A 120 -4.77 4.98 -2.50
N GLU A 121 -3.46 5.12 -2.49
CA GLU A 121 -2.51 4.40 -3.35
C GLU A 121 -1.40 3.76 -2.51
N PRO A 122 -1.58 2.53 -2.01
CA PRO A 122 -0.60 1.84 -1.16
C PRO A 122 0.80 1.76 -1.77
N GLU A 123 0.91 1.75 -3.10
CA GLU A 123 2.20 1.76 -3.78
C GLU A 123 2.96 3.09 -3.58
N MET A 124 2.24 4.20 -3.53
CA MET A 124 2.86 5.51 -3.25
C MET A 124 3.34 5.60 -1.81
N LEU A 125 2.64 4.98 -0.86
CA LEU A 125 3.12 4.83 0.52
C LEU A 125 4.48 4.11 0.55
N ARG A 126 4.59 2.97 -0.13
CA ARG A 126 5.84 2.18 -0.21
C ARG A 126 6.97 2.97 -0.87
N ARG A 127 6.65 3.70 -1.94
CA ARG A 127 7.62 4.56 -2.63
C ARG A 127 8.13 5.66 -1.72
N LEU A 128 7.25 6.36 -1.02
CA LEU A 128 7.63 7.40 -0.05
C LEU A 128 8.48 6.83 1.08
N ALA A 129 8.10 5.68 1.64
CA ALA A 129 8.87 5.00 2.68
C ALA A 129 10.29 4.67 2.23
N LYS A 130 10.45 4.18 1.00
CA LYS A 130 11.74 3.86 0.39
C LYS A 130 12.63 5.11 0.26
N GLU A 131 12.07 6.21 -0.27
CA GLU A 131 12.80 7.46 -0.42
C GLU A 131 13.23 8.05 0.93
N ILE A 132 12.37 8.00 1.94
CA ILE A 132 12.69 8.44 3.31
C ILE A 132 13.80 7.57 3.89
N SER A 133 13.68 6.24 3.79
CA SER A 133 14.68 5.29 4.30
C SER A 133 16.06 5.49 3.64
N ASP A 134 16.09 5.69 2.33
CA ASP A 134 17.34 5.93 1.58
C ASP A 134 17.97 7.27 2.00
N ARG A 135 17.18 8.33 2.01
CA ARG A 135 17.65 9.68 2.33
C ARG A 135 18.18 9.83 3.73
N MET A 136 17.50 9.22 4.71
CA MET A 136 17.85 9.33 6.12
C MET A 136 18.84 8.25 6.57
N GLY A 137 19.02 7.19 5.78
CA GLY A 137 19.81 6.02 6.18
C GLY A 137 19.20 5.27 7.37
N ALA A 138 17.93 5.53 7.68
CA ALA A 138 17.21 5.01 8.84
C ALA A 138 16.48 3.71 8.52
N PHE A 139 16.19 2.94 9.58
CA PHE A 139 15.23 1.85 9.51
C PHE A 139 13.82 2.43 9.45
N VAL A 140 13.02 1.93 8.51
CA VAL A 140 11.66 2.40 8.24
C VAL A 140 10.73 1.21 8.09
N ILE A 141 9.55 1.29 8.65
CA ILE A 141 8.43 0.38 8.39
C ILE A 141 7.30 1.18 7.76
N SER A 142 6.87 0.82 6.55
CA SER A 142 5.55 1.19 6.07
C SER A 142 4.59 0.06 6.38
N ILE A 143 3.40 0.40 6.88
CA ILE A 143 2.39 -0.59 7.26
C ILE A 143 0.99 -0.05 6.96
N GLY A 144 0.09 -0.93 6.54
CA GLY A 144 -1.26 -0.50 6.21
C GLY A 144 -2.21 -1.63 5.86
N ILE A 145 -3.44 -1.24 5.56
CA ILE A 145 -4.49 -2.07 4.99
C ILE A 145 -4.65 -1.67 3.53
N GLU A 146 -4.64 -2.63 2.63
CA GLU A 146 -4.89 -2.44 1.21
C GLU A 146 -6.27 -2.99 0.86
N GLU A 147 -7.08 -2.19 0.15
CA GLU A 147 -8.44 -2.52 -0.30
C GLU A 147 -9.38 -3.02 0.83
N GLY A 148 -9.17 -2.54 2.08
CA GLY A 148 -9.92 -2.98 3.26
C GLY A 148 -9.80 -4.45 3.61
N ALA A 149 -9.02 -5.24 2.89
CA ALA A 149 -9.02 -6.70 2.94
C ALA A 149 -7.72 -7.31 3.44
N VAL A 150 -6.58 -6.77 3.06
CA VAL A 150 -5.27 -7.35 3.37
C VAL A 150 -4.37 -6.37 4.11
N VAL A 151 -3.52 -6.90 4.97
CA VAL A 151 -2.53 -6.12 5.71
C VAL A 151 -1.17 -6.37 5.10
N ARG A 152 -0.47 -5.28 4.80
CA ARG A 152 0.92 -5.32 4.34
C ARG A 152 1.81 -4.52 5.27
N TYR A 153 3.04 -4.99 5.48
CA TYR A 153 4.14 -4.12 5.87
C TYR A 153 5.35 -4.31 4.98
N VAL A 154 6.15 -3.27 4.86
CA VAL A 154 7.47 -3.31 4.21
C VAL A 154 8.48 -2.69 5.16
N ALA A 155 9.49 -3.46 5.53
CA ALA A 155 10.61 -3.02 6.35
C ALA A 155 11.79 -2.66 5.45
N LEU A 156 12.38 -1.48 5.68
CA LEU A 156 13.40 -0.90 4.83
C LEU A 156 14.61 -0.44 5.65
N GLU A 157 15.80 -0.74 5.16
CA GLU A 157 17.06 -0.16 5.63
C GLU A 157 17.80 0.49 4.46
N ARG A 158 18.10 1.79 4.57
CA ARG A 158 18.85 2.55 3.56
C ARG A 158 18.24 2.38 2.16
N GLY A 159 16.92 2.50 2.06
CA GLY A 159 16.15 2.37 0.82
C GLY A 159 16.03 0.95 0.26
N ARG A 160 16.53 -0.08 0.96
CA ARG A 160 16.42 -1.48 0.55
C ARG A 160 15.37 -2.19 1.37
N VAL A 161 14.50 -2.94 0.71
CA VAL A 161 13.57 -3.84 1.38
C VAL A 161 14.39 -4.95 2.05
N VAL A 162 14.22 -5.09 3.36
CA VAL A 162 14.87 -6.14 4.16
C VAL A 162 13.88 -7.20 4.62
N ASP A 163 12.60 -6.84 4.71
CA ASP A 163 11.49 -7.76 4.97
C ASP A 163 10.20 -7.20 4.40
N GLU A 164 9.34 -8.09 3.93
CA GLU A 164 8.00 -7.73 3.44
C GLU A 164 7.00 -8.79 3.86
N TYR A 165 5.84 -8.35 4.25
CA TYR A 165 4.72 -9.20 4.62
C TYR A 165 3.45 -8.77 3.91
N LEU A 166 2.74 -9.72 3.35
CA LEU A 166 1.38 -9.57 2.87
C LEU A 166 0.51 -10.68 3.46
N SER A 167 -0.53 -10.30 4.16
CA SER A 167 -1.37 -11.25 4.91
C SER A 167 -2.03 -12.31 4.03
N VAL A 168 -2.33 -11.98 2.78
CA VAL A 168 -2.80 -12.89 1.74
C VAL A 168 -1.94 -12.67 0.50
N PRO A 169 -0.84 -13.41 0.31
CA PRO A 169 0.12 -13.18 -0.78
C PRO A 169 -0.49 -13.18 -2.18
N GLU A 170 -1.44 -14.06 -2.43
CA GLU A 170 -2.10 -14.23 -3.73
C GLU A 170 -3.41 -13.41 -3.87
N HIS A 171 -3.60 -12.40 -3.00
CA HIS A 171 -4.78 -11.52 -3.05
C HIS A 171 -4.94 -10.82 -4.41
N TYR A 172 -3.82 -10.46 -5.03
CA TYR A 172 -3.78 -9.74 -6.30
C TYR A 172 -3.57 -10.63 -7.53
N GLY A 173 -3.49 -11.94 -7.36
CA GLY A 173 -3.26 -12.92 -8.40
C GLY A 173 -2.35 -14.05 -7.97
N GLU A 174 -2.29 -15.11 -8.76
CA GLU A 174 -1.42 -16.25 -8.50
C GLU A 174 0.06 -15.84 -8.57
N LEU A 175 0.85 -16.31 -7.61
CA LEU A 175 2.28 -16.05 -7.51
C LEU A 175 3.08 -17.34 -7.57
N PRO A 176 4.31 -17.31 -8.13
CA PRO A 176 5.24 -18.41 -7.98
C PRO A 176 5.49 -18.76 -6.50
N PRO A 177 5.64 -20.05 -6.14
CA PRO A 177 5.80 -20.45 -4.73
C PRO A 177 6.92 -19.72 -3.96
N GLY A 178 7.99 -19.34 -4.66
CA GLY A 178 9.09 -18.56 -4.07
C GLY A 178 8.68 -17.14 -3.67
N GLU A 179 7.80 -16.50 -4.44
CA GLU A 179 7.28 -15.16 -4.16
C GLU A 179 6.27 -15.20 -3.01
N VAL A 180 5.40 -16.22 -2.96
CA VAL A 180 4.50 -16.45 -1.82
C VAL A 180 5.30 -16.56 -0.51
N ILE A 181 6.41 -17.31 -0.52
CA ILE A 181 7.28 -17.44 0.65
C ILE A 181 7.95 -16.10 1.00
N ALA A 182 8.37 -15.33 -0.01
CA ALA A 182 9.03 -14.04 0.19
C ALA A 182 8.11 -12.97 0.80
N LEU A 183 6.79 -13.12 0.64
CA LEU A 183 5.77 -12.27 1.27
C LEU A 183 5.34 -12.75 2.66
N GLY A 184 5.99 -13.77 3.20
CA GLY A 184 5.87 -14.19 4.59
C GLY A 184 6.85 -13.41 5.48
N ALA A 185 6.38 -12.89 6.60
CA ALA A 185 7.22 -12.20 7.58
C ALA A 185 8.43 -13.04 8.00
N ASN A 186 9.59 -12.39 8.17
CA ASN A 186 10.77 -13.01 8.77
C ASN A 186 10.82 -12.71 10.29
N PRO A 187 10.37 -13.63 11.17
CA PRO A 187 10.25 -13.35 12.59
C PRO A 187 11.57 -13.01 13.27
N ARG A 188 12.66 -13.67 12.88
CA ARG A 188 13.98 -13.42 13.48
C ARG A 188 14.56 -12.08 13.09
N LEU A 189 14.35 -11.69 11.84
CA LEU A 189 14.79 -10.38 11.35
C LEU A 189 14.01 -9.26 12.02
N MET A 190 12.68 -9.35 12.02
CA MET A 190 11.82 -8.35 12.66
C MET A 190 12.07 -8.24 14.16
N ALA A 191 12.27 -9.37 14.86
CA ALA A 191 12.67 -9.37 16.26
C ALA A 191 13.97 -8.58 16.51
N ARG A 192 14.97 -8.75 15.64
CA ARG A 192 16.24 -8.02 15.75
C ARG A 192 16.09 -6.52 15.50
N LEU A 193 15.23 -6.11 14.57
CA LEU A 193 15.07 -4.72 14.15
C LEU A 193 14.12 -3.92 15.06
N THR A 194 13.12 -4.57 15.63
CA THR A 194 12.08 -3.90 16.44
C THR A 194 12.13 -4.26 17.93
N GLY A 195 12.86 -5.28 18.31
CA GLY A 195 12.86 -5.82 19.68
C GLY A 195 11.67 -6.73 19.99
N ALA A 196 10.81 -7.04 19.02
CA ALA A 196 9.66 -7.92 19.19
C ALA A 196 10.07 -9.36 19.54
N ASP A 197 9.19 -10.11 20.18
CA ASP A 197 9.38 -11.55 20.36
C ASP A 197 9.18 -12.30 19.02
N PRO A 198 10.15 -13.11 18.55
CA PRO A 198 10.03 -13.79 17.27
C PRO A 198 8.89 -14.79 17.19
N GLU A 199 8.50 -15.42 18.32
CA GLU A 199 7.34 -16.33 18.33
C GLU A 199 6.03 -15.54 18.22
N ALA A 200 5.96 -14.37 18.83
CA ALA A 200 4.82 -13.47 18.68
C ALA A 200 4.73 -12.96 17.23
N VAL A 201 5.85 -12.60 16.59
CA VAL A 201 5.86 -12.23 15.16
C VAL A 201 5.33 -13.37 14.30
N ARG A 202 5.80 -14.59 14.52
CA ARG A 202 5.34 -15.77 13.76
C ARG A 202 3.84 -16.02 13.93
N SER A 203 3.33 -15.83 15.13
CA SER A 203 1.92 -16.05 15.45
C SER A 203 1.01 -15.00 14.83
N VAL A 204 1.41 -13.72 14.87
CA VAL A 204 0.59 -12.59 14.40
C VAL A 204 0.72 -12.41 12.89
N ALA A 205 1.95 -12.40 12.35
CA ALA A 205 2.22 -12.17 10.94
C ALA A 205 2.18 -13.47 10.11
N ARG A 206 1.15 -14.29 10.32
CA ARG A 206 0.93 -15.47 9.48
C ARG A 206 0.24 -15.11 8.17
N THR A 207 0.56 -15.81 7.10
CA THR A 207 -0.12 -15.70 5.82
C THR A 207 -1.31 -16.66 5.74
N ALA A 208 -2.26 -16.37 4.87
CA ALA A 208 -3.42 -17.20 4.57
C ALA A 208 -3.73 -17.19 3.08
N SER A 209 -4.60 -18.10 2.64
CA SER A 209 -5.07 -18.15 1.26
C SER A 209 -6.20 -17.15 1.00
N THR A 210 -6.98 -16.83 2.03
CA THR A 210 -8.09 -15.87 1.96
C THR A 210 -8.13 -14.96 3.19
N PRO A 211 -8.66 -13.72 3.06
CA PRO A 211 -8.84 -12.83 4.21
C PRO A 211 -9.68 -13.41 5.33
N ALA A 212 -10.66 -14.28 5.02
CA ALA A 212 -11.56 -14.89 6.00
C ALA A 212 -10.87 -15.84 7.00
N GLU A 213 -9.66 -16.32 6.69
CA GLU A 213 -8.86 -17.18 7.56
C GLU A 213 -8.06 -16.40 8.61
N LEU A 214 -8.07 -15.07 8.53
CA LEU A 214 -7.32 -14.15 9.37
C LEU A 214 -8.26 -13.31 10.25
N PRO A 215 -7.76 -12.70 11.32
CA PRO A 215 -8.49 -11.67 12.02
C PRO A 215 -8.89 -10.52 11.09
N PRO A 216 -9.93 -9.75 11.40
CA PRO A 216 -10.28 -8.55 10.66
C PRO A 216 -9.05 -7.66 10.42
N PRO A 217 -8.89 -7.07 9.21
CA PRO A 217 -7.66 -6.34 8.85
C PRO A 217 -7.24 -5.27 9.86
N GLY A 218 -8.21 -4.55 10.43
CA GLY A 218 -7.95 -3.54 11.47
C GLY A 218 -7.37 -4.14 12.75
N GLU A 219 -7.82 -5.32 13.17
CA GLU A 219 -7.30 -6.02 14.36
C GLU A 219 -5.90 -6.60 14.10
N LEU A 220 -5.68 -7.15 12.90
CA LEU A 220 -4.37 -7.66 12.50
C LEU A 220 -3.35 -6.53 12.43
N LEU A 221 -3.71 -5.41 11.78
CA LEU A 221 -2.86 -4.20 11.71
C LEU A 221 -2.52 -3.67 13.11
N ALA A 222 -3.51 -3.52 13.98
CA ALA A 222 -3.29 -3.05 15.35
C ALA A 222 -2.42 -4.02 16.17
N SER A 223 -2.50 -5.32 15.91
CA SER A 223 -1.67 -6.34 16.56
C SER A 223 -0.22 -6.26 16.10
N LEU A 224 0.02 -6.08 14.80
CA LEU A 224 1.36 -5.87 14.24
C LEU A 224 1.97 -4.55 14.74
N ALA A 225 1.19 -3.48 14.75
CA ALA A 225 1.64 -2.18 15.24
C ALA A 225 2.11 -2.24 16.71
N ARG A 226 1.34 -2.89 17.57
CA ARG A 226 1.73 -3.12 18.97
C ARG A 226 2.98 -3.98 19.10
N LEU A 227 3.06 -5.02 18.29
CA LEU A 227 4.19 -5.97 18.30
C LEU A 227 5.52 -5.28 17.93
N PHE A 228 5.49 -4.35 17.00
CA PHE A 228 6.65 -3.59 16.55
C PHE A 228 6.88 -2.29 17.34
N ALA A 229 6.10 -2.06 18.40
CA ALA A 229 6.14 -0.85 19.22
C ALA A 229 5.89 0.45 18.40
N ILE A 230 5.10 0.37 17.33
CA ILE A 230 4.66 1.51 16.52
C ILE A 230 3.23 1.91 16.92
N GLY A 231 3.10 2.63 18.04
CA GLY A 231 1.84 2.86 18.74
C GLY A 231 0.70 3.45 17.88
N ARG A 232 1.04 4.16 16.81
CA ARG A 232 0.09 4.82 15.89
C ARG A 232 0.02 4.15 14.51
N GLY A 233 0.57 2.94 14.37
CA GLY A 233 0.62 2.21 13.10
C GLY A 233 -0.75 1.82 12.50
N ALA A 234 -1.82 1.90 13.30
CA ALA A 234 -3.19 1.66 12.83
C ALA A 234 -3.97 2.95 12.52
N PHE A 235 -3.28 4.09 12.38
CA PHE A 235 -3.90 5.36 11.96
C PHE A 235 -3.84 5.48 10.43
N GLY A 236 -4.87 6.11 9.83
CA GLY A 236 -4.79 6.70 8.51
C GLY A 236 -4.58 8.21 8.62
N TYR A 237 -4.41 8.88 7.48
CA TYR A 237 -4.15 10.32 7.37
C TYR A 237 -5.15 11.18 8.17
N GLY A 238 -6.45 10.97 8.00
CA GLY A 238 -7.47 11.80 8.66
C GLY A 238 -7.41 11.73 10.19
N ARG A 239 -7.09 10.56 10.76
CA ARG A 239 -6.90 10.40 12.20
C ARG A 239 -5.61 11.04 12.69
N ALA A 240 -4.55 10.91 11.91
CA ALA A 240 -3.26 11.49 12.23
C ALA A 240 -3.31 13.02 12.22
N ALA A 241 -4.02 13.63 11.27
CA ALA A 241 -4.20 15.09 11.19
C ALA A 241 -4.91 15.67 12.41
N SER A 242 -5.73 14.88 13.10
CA SER A 242 -6.44 15.28 14.31
C SER A 242 -5.71 14.93 15.60
N ALA A 243 -4.49 14.39 15.53
CA ALA A 243 -3.74 13.97 16.70
C ALA A 243 -2.96 15.15 17.33
N ASP A 244 -2.75 15.07 18.66
CA ASP A 244 -1.96 16.07 19.37
C ASP A 244 -0.51 16.11 18.86
N GLY A 245 -0.01 17.33 18.63
CA GLY A 245 1.35 17.57 18.14
C GLY A 245 1.55 17.27 16.65
N ALA A 246 0.47 17.08 15.89
CA ALA A 246 0.54 16.87 14.45
C ALA A 246 1.18 18.06 13.73
N ILE A 247 2.15 17.79 12.88
CA ILE A 247 2.79 18.78 11.99
C ILE A 247 2.20 18.57 10.62
N GLU A 248 1.29 19.44 10.23
CA GLU A 248 0.68 19.39 8.91
C GLU A 248 1.61 19.99 7.86
N LEU A 249 1.74 19.28 6.76
CA LEU A 249 2.54 19.68 5.59
C LEU A 249 1.59 19.79 4.39
N PRO A 250 0.98 20.98 4.20
CA PRO A 250 0.14 21.19 3.03
C PRO A 250 0.98 21.09 1.75
N ARG A 251 0.30 20.80 0.65
CA ARG A 251 0.90 20.70 -0.68
C ARG A 251 1.52 22.02 -1.11
#